data_d34308587387c50a79697ddf8aebccd8
#
_entry.id   d34308587387c50a79697ddf8aebccd8
#
_cell.length_a   1.000
_cell.length_b   1.000
_cell.length_c   1.000
_cell.angle_alpha   90.00
_cell.angle_beta   90.00
_cell.angle_gamma   90.00
#
_symmetry.space_group_name_H-M   'P 1'
#
loop_
_entity.id
_entity.type
_entity.pdbx_description
1 polymer ?
#
loop_
_entity_poly.entity_id
_entity_poly.type
_entity_poly.pdbx_seq_one_letter_code
_entity_poly.pdbx_strand_id
1 'polypeptide(L)'
;MKSKLIRFSLKEIILIAIFSALTIVLAQISVKIPFSPIPITMQVLAVCLAATILGKKCGTVSQIVYILIGIIGFPVFSGFNSGLGALLGPTGGYILSFPFMAFTIGYINESVDKRIAINNNAPSELINSGRLSMLIAMLSGLIVCYIFGTFWLGFSLKLSFSKALIVGIGWYLPFDIIKIFMASFLAYEVKRALIRSGLLT
;
A
#
# COMPACT_ATOMS: atom_id res chain seq x y z
N MET A 1 18.80 25.13 13.83
CA MET A 1 18.20 23.83 13.58
C MET A 1 18.69 23.29 12.25
N LYS A 2 19.69 22.35 12.23
CA LYS A 2 20.12 21.72 10.97
C LYS A 2 19.03 20.78 10.51
N SER A 3 18.37 21.09 9.40
CA SER A 3 17.43 20.16 8.75
C SER A 3 18.22 18.89 8.38
N LYS A 4 17.91 17.77 9.04
CA LYS A 4 18.40 16.46 8.62
C LYS A 4 17.74 16.17 7.27
N LEU A 5 18.40 16.54 6.18
CA LEU A 5 18.00 16.12 4.84
C LEU A 5 17.87 14.59 4.84
N ILE A 6 16.71 14.09 4.47
CA ILE A 6 16.46 12.66 4.32
C ILE A 6 17.36 12.19 3.17
N ARG A 7 18.48 11.56 3.50
CA ARG A 7 19.38 10.97 2.51
C ARG A 7 18.91 9.53 2.25
N PHE A 8 18.71 9.21 0.99
CA PHE A 8 18.46 7.84 0.54
C PHE A 8 19.77 7.27 -0.02
N SER A 9 20.10 6.03 0.32
CA SER A 9 21.15 5.28 -0.32
C SER A 9 20.76 4.92 -1.76
N LEU A 10 21.74 4.65 -2.62
CA LEU A 10 21.46 4.22 -4.00
C LEU A 10 20.54 2.98 -4.03
N LYS A 11 20.75 2.05 -3.11
CA LYS A 11 19.93 0.85 -2.93
C LYS A 11 18.47 1.19 -2.60
N GLU A 12 18.24 2.12 -1.65
CA GLU A 12 16.88 2.57 -1.32
C GLU A 12 16.20 3.21 -2.52
N ILE A 13 16.92 4.02 -3.30
CA ILE A 13 16.37 4.66 -4.51
C ILE A 13 15.96 3.62 -5.54
N ILE A 14 16.79 2.62 -5.80
CA ILE A 14 16.49 1.52 -6.72
C ILE A 14 15.23 0.75 -6.25
N LEU A 15 15.16 0.42 -4.98
CA LEU A 15 14.01 -0.30 -4.42
C LEU A 15 12.73 0.54 -4.49
N ILE A 16 12.79 1.83 -4.18
CA ILE A 16 11.65 2.75 -4.33
C ILE A 16 11.16 2.75 -5.78
N ALA A 17 12.06 2.85 -6.76
CA ALA A 17 11.71 2.85 -8.18
C ALA A 17 11.05 1.53 -8.61
N ILE A 18 11.61 0.38 -8.19
CA ILE A 18 11.06 -0.95 -8.50
C ILE A 18 9.64 -1.10 -7.94
N PHE A 19 9.39 -0.72 -6.68
CA PHE A 19 8.07 -0.86 -6.08
C PHE A 19 7.07 0.17 -6.58
N SER A 20 7.52 1.37 -7.01
CA SER A 20 6.66 2.30 -7.75
C SER A 20 6.24 1.70 -9.09
N ALA A 21 7.18 1.12 -9.84
CA ALA A 21 6.89 0.44 -11.10
C ALA A 21 5.98 -0.78 -10.90
N LEU A 22 6.18 -1.56 -9.85
CA LEU A 22 5.29 -2.68 -9.49
C LEU A 22 3.86 -2.18 -9.23
N THR A 23 3.70 -1.05 -8.54
CA THR A 23 2.38 -0.45 -8.30
C THR A 23 1.73 -0.01 -9.61
N ILE A 24 2.50 0.57 -10.55
CA ILE A 24 2.02 0.94 -11.90
C ILE A 24 1.50 -0.28 -12.64
N VAL A 25 2.27 -1.36 -12.69
CA VAL A 25 1.88 -2.60 -13.39
C VAL A 25 0.63 -3.21 -12.76
N LEU A 26 0.61 -3.34 -11.45
CA LEU A 26 -0.52 -3.92 -10.73
C LEU A 26 -1.77 -3.04 -10.78
N ALA A 27 -1.64 -1.73 -10.99
CA ALA A 27 -2.77 -0.84 -11.22
C ALA A 27 -3.51 -1.15 -12.52
N GLN A 28 -2.83 -1.69 -13.54
CA GLN A 28 -3.46 -2.04 -14.81
C GLN A 28 -4.23 -3.37 -14.73
N ILE A 29 -3.93 -4.21 -13.74
CA ILE A 29 -4.74 -5.40 -13.46
C ILE A 29 -6.00 -4.92 -12.72
N SER A 30 -7.02 -4.56 -13.50
CA SER A 30 -8.24 -3.94 -12.98
C SER A 30 -9.49 -4.50 -13.66
N VAL A 31 -10.54 -4.70 -12.87
CA VAL A 31 -11.85 -5.15 -13.33
C VAL A 31 -12.88 -4.09 -12.99
N LYS A 32 -13.56 -3.58 -14.02
CA LYS A 32 -14.67 -2.63 -13.84
C LYS A 32 -15.92 -3.40 -13.41
N ILE A 33 -16.62 -2.87 -12.42
CA ILE A 33 -17.88 -3.42 -11.93
C ILE A 33 -19.02 -2.55 -12.47
N PRO A 34 -20.07 -3.12 -13.09
CA PRO A 34 -21.13 -2.32 -13.74
C PRO A 34 -21.88 -1.36 -12.81
N PHE A 35 -21.93 -1.69 -11.51
CA PHE A 35 -22.70 -0.95 -10.49
C PHE A 35 -21.82 -0.12 -9.55
N SER A 36 -20.54 0.01 -9.83
CA SER A 36 -19.64 0.86 -9.05
C SER A 36 -18.70 1.67 -9.93
N PRO A 37 -18.45 2.95 -9.61
CA PRO A 37 -17.51 3.79 -10.33
C PRO A 37 -16.05 3.45 -10.01
N ILE A 38 -15.80 2.60 -9.01
CA ILE A 38 -14.47 2.20 -8.58
C ILE A 38 -14.15 0.83 -9.18
N PRO A 39 -13.05 0.63 -9.90
CA PRO A 39 -12.64 -0.70 -10.36
C PRO A 39 -12.02 -1.50 -9.21
N ILE A 40 -12.14 -2.83 -9.25
CA ILE A 40 -11.31 -3.72 -8.43
C ILE A 40 -9.93 -3.76 -9.07
N THR A 41 -8.88 -3.41 -8.31
CA THR A 41 -7.51 -3.38 -8.83
C THR A 41 -6.55 -4.18 -7.94
N MET A 42 -5.38 -4.52 -8.46
CA MET A 42 -4.30 -5.11 -7.65
C MET A 42 -3.41 -4.07 -6.95
N GLN A 43 -3.79 -2.78 -6.93
CA GLN A 43 -3.01 -1.72 -6.30
C GLN A 43 -2.83 -1.93 -4.79
N VAL A 44 -3.89 -2.32 -4.08
CA VAL A 44 -3.82 -2.59 -2.62
C VAL A 44 -2.77 -3.66 -2.30
N LEU A 45 -2.66 -4.71 -3.14
CA LEU A 45 -1.62 -5.73 -3.01
C LEU A 45 -0.24 -5.12 -3.19
N ALA A 46 -0.04 -4.26 -4.20
CA ALA A 46 1.24 -3.58 -4.44
C ALA A 46 1.67 -2.70 -3.26
N VAL A 47 0.73 -1.91 -2.70
CA VAL A 47 0.99 -1.06 -1.53
C VAL A 47 1.36 -1.89 -0.31
N CYS A 48 0.64 -2.99 -0.05
CA CYS A 48 0.95 -3.91 1.04
C CYS A 48 2.36 -4.51 0.91
N LEU A 49 2.74 -4.94 -0.30
CA LEU A 49 4.09 -5.47 -0.58
C LEU A 49 5.15 -4.39 -0.38
N ALA A 50 4.98 -3.21 -0.98
CA ALA A 50 5.92 -2.09 -0.84
C ALA A 50 6.15 -1.72 0.63
N ALA A 51 5.07 -1.54 1.38
CA ALA A 51 5.15 -1.13 2.77
C ALA A 51 5.79 -2.18 3.69
N THR A 52 5.47 -3.46 3.47
CA THR A 52 5.98 -4.54 4.32
C THR A 52 7.43 -4.87 4.03
N ILE A 53 7.85 -4.81 2.75
CA ILE A 53 9.21 -5.16 2.34
C ILE A 53 10.16 -3.98 2.55
N LEU A 54 9.76 -2.77 2.16
CA LEU A 54 10.62 -1.58 2.21
C LEU A 54 10.55 -0.81 3.54
N GLY A 55 9.56 -1.13 4.39
CA GLY A 55 9.31 -0.38 5.62
C GLY A 55 8.61 0.96 5.38
N LYS A 56 8.36 1.68 6.49
CA LYS A 56 7.56 2.91 6.46
C LYS A 56 8.12 4.01 5.59
N LYS A 57 9.45 4.21 5.59
CA LYS A 57 10.10 5.31 4.86
C LYS A 57 10.06 5.08 3.35
N CYS A 58 10.68 4.00 2.88
CA CYS A 58 10.81 3.73 1.46
C CYS A 58 9.49 3.28 0.83
N GLY A 59 8.65 2.53 1.57
CA GLY A 59 7.31 2.14 1.13
C GLY A 59 6.41 3.35 0.90
N THR A 60 6.39 4.32 1.82
CA THR A 60 5.65 5.56 1.65
C THR A 60 6.13 6.37 0.44
N VAL A 61 7.46 6.53 0.32
CA VAL A 61 8.04 7.29 -0.79
C VAL A 61 7.75 6.62 -2.14
N SER A 62 7.75 5.28 -2.23
CA SER A 62 7.39 4.59 -3.47
C SER A 62 5.96 4.91 -3.93
N GLN A 63 5.01 5.03 -2.99
CA GLN A 63 3.64 5.42 -3.32
C GLN A 63 3.51 6.90 -3.69
N ILE A 64 4.28 7.78 -3.06
CA ILE A 64 4.35 9.20 -3.47
C ILE A 64 4.89 9.31 -4.89
N VAL A 65 5.98 8.60 -5.22
CA VAL A 65 6.57 8.58 -6.57
C VAL A 65 5.54 8.07 -7.60
N TYR A 66 4.83 6.97 -7.30
CA TYR A 66 3.75 6.45 -8.14
C TYR A 66 2.71 7.53 -8.45
N ILE A 67 2.22 8.23 -7.42
CA ILE A 67 1.20 9.28 -7.57
C ILE A 67 1.74 10.45 -8.39
N LEU A 68 2.98 10.89 -8.13
CA LEU A 68 3.60 12.01 -8.85
C LEU A 68 3.76 11.70 -10.35
N ILE A 69 4.17 10.49 -10.70
CA ILE A 69 4.26 10.05 -12.10
C ILE A 69 2.88 10.14 -12.77
N GLY A 70 1.82 9.73 -12.08
CA GLY A 70 0.45 9.86 -12.58
C GLY A 70 -0.01 11.30 -12.75
N ILE A 71 0.32 12.18 -11.80
CA ILE A 71 -0.02 13.62 -11.86
C ILE A 71 0.63 14.30 -13.08
N ILE A 72 1.89 13.97 -13.38
CA ILE A 72 2.64 14.55 -14.51
C ILE A 72 1.99 14.13 -15.86
N GLY A 73 1.11 13.13 -15.88
CA GLY A 73 0.37 12.74 -17.07
C GLY A 73 0.72 11.36 -17.63
N PHE A 74 1.63 10.61 -17.00
CA PHE A 74 1.87 9.22 -17.39
C PHE A 74 0.65 8.34 -17.05
N PRO A 75 0.24 7.42 -17.94
CA PRO A 75 -0.96 6.59 -17.80
C PRO A 75 -0.74 5.43 -16.80
N VAL A 76 -0.52 5.76 -15.53
CA VAL A 76 -0.12 4.82 -14.48
C VAL A 76 -1.27 4.41 -13.55
N PHE A 77 -2.37 5.16 -13.54
CA PHE A 77 -3.55 4.81 -12.75
C PHE A 77 -4.38 3.73 -13.44
N SER A 78 -5.27 3.09 -12.69
CA SER A 78 -6.12 2.00 -13.20
C SER A 78 -6.82 2.37 -14.51
N GLY A 79 -6.77 1.46 -15.48
CA GLY A 79 -7.34 1.65 -16.82
C GLY A 79 -6.57 2.67 -17.66
N PHE A 80 -5.26 2.78 -17.44
CA PHE A 80 -4.36 3.72 -18.13
C PHE A 80 -4.74 5.18 -17.95
N ASN A 81 -5.43 5.53 -16.86
CA ASN A 81 -5.75 6.91 -16.52
C ASN A 81 -4.52 7.66 -16.00
N SER A 82 -4.57 8.99 -16.12
CA SER A 82 -3.50 9.89 -15.69
C SER A 82 -4.01 11.29 -15.34
N GLY A 83 -3.10 12.10 -14.82
CA GLY A 83 -3.33 13.51 -14.54
C GLY A 83 -4.15 13.78 -13.27
N LEU A 84 -4.29 15.05 -12.96
CA LEU A 84 -5.07 15.51 -11.81
C LEU A 84 -6.56 15.11 -11.89
N GLY A 85 -7.11 15.00 -13.11
CA GLY A 85 -8.50 14.59 -13.31
C GLY A 85 -8.81 13.21 -12.75
N ALA A 86 -7.88 12.26 -12.82
CA ALA A 86 -8.04 10.95 -12.22
C ALA A 86 -8.09 10.99 -10.68
N LEU A 87 -7.31 11.91 -10.07
CA LEU A 87 -7.30 12.10 -8.61
C LEU A 87 -8.51 12.90 -8.12
N LEU A 88 -9.06 13.76 -8.94
CA LEU A 88 -10.30 14.48 -8.62
C LEU A 88 -11.55 13.62 -8.84
N GLY A 89 -11.40 12.49 -9.54
CA GLY A 89 -12.48 11.53 -9.74
C GLY A 89 -12.80 10.69 -8.49
N PRO A 90 -13.79 9.79 -8.58
CA PRO A 90 -14.28 8.97 -7.46
C PRO A 90 -13.23 8.10 -6.77
N THR A 91 -12.19 7.68 -7.51
CA THR A 91 -11.11 6.83 -7.01
C THR A 91 -9.97 7.61 -6.35
N GLY A 92 -9.95 8.93 -6.48
CA GLY A 92 -8.82 9.77 -6.07
C GLY A 92 -8.46 9.65 -4.59
N GLY A 93 -9.46 9.59 -3.72
CA GLY A 93 -9.22 9.45 -2.28
C GLY A 93 -8.51 8.14 -1.91
N TYR A 94 -8.81 7.04 -2.62
CA TYR A 94 -8.11 5.76 -2.44
C TYR A 94 -6.65 5.89 -2.88
N ILE A 95 -6.39 6.47 -4.05
CA ILE A 95 -5.03 6.66 -4.57
C ILE A 95 -4.22 7.58 -3.64
N LEU A 96 -4.79 8.70 -3.21
CA LEU A 96 -4.15 9.65 -2.29
C LEU A 96 -3.91 9.05 -0.89
N SER A 97 -4.65 8.02 -0.50
CA SER A 97 -4.45 7.32 0.77
C SER A 97 -3.27 6.35 0.76
N PHE A 98 -2.76 5.91 -0.39
CA PHE A 98 -1.70 4.90 -0.49
C PHE A 98 -0.42 5.24 0.29
N PRO A 99 0.09 6.48 0.29
CA PRO A 99 1.21 6.85 1.15
C PRO A 99 0.91 6.67 2.65
N PHE A 100 -0.29 7.04 3.10
CA PHE A 100 -0.70 6.88 4.50
C PHE A 100 -0.89 5.41 4.87
N MET A 101 -1.49 4.63 3.97
CA MET A 101 -1.61 3.19 4.09
C MET A 101 -0.22 2.53 4.21
N ALA A 102 0.70 2.87 3.31
CA ALA A 102 2.06 2.34 3.31
C ALA A 102 2.82 2.73 4.58
N PHE A 103 2.69 3.98 5.03
CA PHE A 103 3.28 4.43 6.29
C PHE A 103 2.76 3.61 7.49
N THR A 104 1.44 3.43 7.59
CA THR A 104 0.81 2.70 8.70
C THR A 104 1.29 1.23 8.73
N ILE A 105 1.27 0.55 7.59
CA ILE A 105 1.74 -0.83 7.48
C ILE A 105 3.21 -0.95 7.88
N GLY A 106 4.06 -0.11 7.29
CA GLY A 106 5.50 -0.12 7.55
C GLY A 106 5.83 0.23 9.00
N TYR A 107 5.12 1.20 9.60
CA TYR A 107 5.29 1.59 11.00
C TYR A 107 4.98 0.44 11.97
N ILE A 108 3.85 -0.26 11.75
CA ILE A 108 3.46 -1.39 12.60
C ILE A 108 4.47 -2.54 12.46
N ASN A 109 4.85 -2.90 11.22
CA ASN A 109 5.82 -3.97 10.98
C ASN A 109 7.17 -3.66 11.61
N GLU A 110 7.73 -2.45 11.42
CA GLU A 110 9.00 -2.06 12.06
C GLU A 110 8.91 -2.04 13.59
N SER A 111 7.77 -1.67 14.15
CA SER A 111 7.56 -1.65 15.60
C SER A 111 7.53 -3.06 16.18
N VAL A 112 6.93 -4.01 15.47
CA VAL A 112 6.92 -5.43 15.86
C VAL A 112 8.29 -6.04 15.70
N ASP A 113 8.97 -5.82 14.57
CA ASP A 113 10.33 -6.33 14.32
C ASP A 113 11.29 -5.88 15.43
N LYS A 114 11.21 -4.61 15.86
CA LYS A 114 12.01 -4.07 16.97
C LYS A 114 11.71 -4.76 18.31
N ARG A 115 10.43 -4.99 18.63
CA ARG A 115 10.04 -5.66 19.88
C ARG A 115 10.56 -7.10 19.95
N ILE A 116 10.50 -7.81 18.82
CA ILE A 116 11.00 -9.17 18.70
C ILE A 116 12.53 -9.21 18.84
N ALA A 117 13.24 -8.26 18.21
CA ALA A 117 14.69 -8.15 18.32
C ALA A 117 15.19 -7.88 19.76
N ILE A 118 14.42 -7.12 20.55
CA ILE A 118 14.75 -6.84 21.96
C ILE A 118 14.53 -8.06 22.86
N ASN A 119 13.57 -8.90 22.55
CA ASN A 119 13.16 -10.00 23.44
C ASN A 119 14.01 -11.29 23.29
N ASN A 120 15.04 -11.30 22.44
CA ASN A 120 16.09 -12.32 22.23
C ASN A 120 15.66 -13.79 22.27
N ASN A 121 14.38 -14.12 22.20
CA ASN A 121 13.87 -15.48 22.27
C ASN A 121 13.51 -16.03 20.90
N ALA A 122 14.36 -16.91 20.42
CA ALA A 122 14.19 -17.92 19.39
C ALA A 122 13.82 -17.52 17.94
N PRO A 123 14.64 -17.94 16.96
CA PRO A 123 14.39 -17.72 15.53
C PRO A 123 13.06 -18.30 15.02
N SER A 124 12.51 -19.32 15.68
CA SER A 124 11.28 -20.00 15.27
C SER A 124 9.99 -19.24 15.62
N GLU A 125 9.97 -18.47 16.72
CA GLU A 125 8.83 -17.63 17.08
C GLU A 125 8.75 -16.37 16.23
N LEU A 126 9.88 -15.86 15.76
CA LEU A 126 10.00 -14.78 14.78
C LEU A 126 9.23 -15.10 13.49
N ILE A 127 9.21 -16.37 13.10
CA ILE A 127 8.62 -16.81 11.84
C ILE A 127 7.09 -16.80 11.89
N ASN A 128 6.48 -17.30 12.96
CA ASN A 128 5.03 -17.39 13.06
C ASN A 128 4.36 -16.09 13.55
N SER A 129 4.97 -15.39 14.50
CA SER A 129 4.49 -14.06 14.91
C SER A 129 4.65 -13.02 13.81
N GLY A 130 5.65 -13.17 12.94
CA GLY A 130 5.89 -12.27 11.81
C GLY A 130 4.75 -12.25 10.78
N ARG A 131 4.15 -13.39 10.43
CA ARG A 131 3.02 -13.42 9.47
C ARG A 131 1.76 -12.79 10.04
N LEU A 132 1.41 -13.10 11.28
CA LEU A 132 0.22 -12.53 11.92
C LEU A 132 0.36 -11.01 12.08
N SER A 133 1.54 -10.53 12.49
CA SER A 133 1.79 -9.09 12.59
C SER A 133 1.70 -8.38 11.24
N MET A 134 2.20 -8.99 10.16
CA MET A 134 2.06 -8.47 8.80
C MET A 134 0.59 -8.36 8.38
N LEU A 135 -0.22 -9.39 8.68
CA LEU A 135 -1.66 -9.36 8.41
C LEU A 135 -2.35 -8.21 9.16
N ILE A 136 -2.09 -8.07 10.47
CA ILE A 136 -2.65 -7.01 11.30
C ILE A 136 -2.22 -5.63 10.77
N ALA A 137 -0.96 -5.47 10.41
CA ALA A 137 -0.46 -4.23 9.83
C ALA A 137 -1.16 -3.89 8.51
N MET A 138 -1.31 -4.86 7.60
CA MET A 138 -1.98 -4.67 6.32
C MET A 138 -3.47 -4.36 6.49
N LEU A 139 -4.16 -5.03 7.41
CA LEU A 139 -5.56 -4.73 7.74
C LEU A 139 -5.71 -3.31 8.30
N SER A 140 -4.79 -2.88 9.18
CA SER A 140 -4.79 -1.50 9.71
C SER A 140 -4.58 -0.48 8.60
N GLY A 141 -3.67 -0.76 7.66
CA GLY A 141 -3.47 0.09 6.48
C GLY A 141 -4.68 0.12 5.56
N LEU A 142 -5.37 -1.02 5.37
CA LEU A 142 -6.60 -1.07 4.57
C LEU A 142 -7.71 -0.21 5.20
N ILE A 143 -7.84 -0.19 6.52
CA ILE A 143 -8.79 0.68 7.23
C ILE A 143 -8.48 2.15 6.91
N VAL A 144 -7.21 2.56 6.95
CA VAL A 144 -6.79 3.92 6.58
C VAL A 144 -7.19 4.22 5.13
N CYS A 145 -6.92 3.29 4.20
CA CYS A 145 -7.30 3.44 2.80
C CYS A 145 -8.81 3.63 2.62
N TYR A 146 -9.61 2.84 3.30
CA TYR A 146 -11.06 2.93 3.22
C TYR A 146 -11.63 4.21 3.86
N ILE A 147 -11.06 4.69 4.96
CA ILE A 147 -11.48 5.96 5.57
C ILE A 147 -11.32 7.10 4.56
N PHE A 148 -10.12 7.28 4.02
CA PHE A 148 -9.85 8.34 3.04
C PHE A 148 -10.63 8.15 1.74
N GLY A 149 -10.62 6.92 1.21
CA GLY A 149 -11.26 6.61 -0.06
C GLY A 149 -12.78 6.79 -0.02
N THR A 150 -13.44 6.28 1.02
CA THR A 150 -14.90 6.35 1.16
C THR A 150 -15.38 7.76 1.45
N PHE A 151 -14.63 8.51 2.28
CA PHE A 151 -14.93 9.91 2.52
C PHE A 151 -14.87 10.73 1.21
N TRP A 152 -13.79 10.57 0.45
CA TRP A 152 -13.63 11.23 -0.85
C TRP A 152 -14.71 10.81 -1.86
N LEU A 153 -15.03 9.52 -1.92
CA LEU A 153 -16.07 9.01 -2.80
C LEU A 153 -17.43 9.65 -2.50
N GLY A 154 -17.79 9.70 -1.21
CA GLY A 154 -19.03 10.35 -0.77
C GLY A 154 -19.08 11.82 -1.16
N PHE A 155 -17.97 12.54 -0.98
CA PHE A 155 -17.83 13.94 -1.37
C PHE A 155 -17.92 14.13 -2.90
N SER A 156 -17.15 13.33 -3.66
CA SER A 156 -17.06 13.45 -5.14
C SER A 156 -18.38 13.15 -5.84
N LEU A 157 -19.14 12.17 -5.35
CA LEU A 157 -20.41 11.73 -5.95
C LEU A 157 -21.65 12.25 -5.21
N LYS A 158 -21.46 13.09 -4.20
CA LYS A 158 -22.56 13.64 -3.35
C LYS A 158 -23.46 12.53 -2.76
N LEU A 159 -22.85 11.42 -2.35
CA LEU A 159 -23.55 10.29 -1.75
C LEU A 159 -23.80 10.51 -0.26
N SER A 160 -24.91 9.97 0.25
CA SER A 160 -25.09 9.85 1.70
C SER A 160 -24.03 8.91 2.30
N PHE A 161 -23.68 9.10 3.57
CA PHE A 161 -22.66 8.31 4.26
C PHE A 161 -22.87 6.80 4.13
N SER A 162 -24.09 6.33 4.34
CA SER A 162 -24.43 4.91 4.21
C SER A 162 -24.24 4.37 2.80
N LYS A 163 -24.62 5.14 1.77
CA LYS A 163 -24.39 4.76 0.37
C LYS A 163 -22.91 4.73 0.03
N ALA A 164 -22.13 5.70 0.52
CA ALA A 164 -20.69 5.74 0.31
C ALA A 164 -19.98 4.53 0.92
N LEU A 165 -20.41 4.07 2.12
CA LEU A 165 -19.89 2.85 2.75
C LEU A 165 -20.17 1.60 1.91
N ILE A 166 -21.40 1.43 1.46
CA ILE A 166 -21.80 0.25 0.67
C ILE A 166 -21.03 0.22 -0.66
N VAL A 167 -21.00 1.34 -1.37
CA VAL A 167 -20.36 1.45 -2.69
C VAL A 167 -18.83 1.44 -2.58
N GLY A 168 -18.26 2.03 -1.53
CA GLY A 168 -16.83 2.22 -1.37
C GLY A 168 -16.11 1.07 -0.65
N ILE A 169 -16.83 0.27 0.16
CA ILE A 169 -16.24 -0.81 0.94
C ILE A 169 -16.92 -2.16 0.63
N GLY A 170 -18.25 -2.19 0.63
CA GLY A 170 -19.01 -3.44 0.66
C GLY A 170 -18.61 -4.45 -0.42
N TRP A 171 -18.44 -3.99 -1.65
CA TRP A 171 -18.06 -4.83 -2.79
C TRP A 171 -16.58 -5.17 -2.86
N TYR A 172 -15.71 -4.35 -2.25
CA TYR A 172 -14.25 -4.47 -2.36
C TYR A 172 -13.64 -5.28 -1.23
N LEU A 173 -14.24 -5.24 -0.04
CA LEU A 173 -13.72 -5.86 1.17
C LEU A 173 -13.36 -7.35 1.01
N PRO A 174 -14.19 -8.22 0.41
CA PRO A 174 -13.83 -9.62 0.22
C PRO A 174 -12.58 -9.79 -0.65
N PHE A 175 -12.49 -9.04 -1.75
CA PHE A 175 -11.35 -9.09 -2.66
C PHE A 175 -10.07 -8.54 -2.01
N ASP A 176 -10.18 -7.45 -1.24
CA ASP A 176 -9.03 -6.85 -0.57
C ASP A 176 -8.52 -7.72 0.57
N ILE A 177 -9.38 -8.44 1.27
CA ILE A 177 -8.97 -9.46 2.25
C ILE A 177 -8.15 -10.56 1.56
N ILE A 178 -8.61 -11.08 0.42
CA ILE A 178 -7.86 -12.09 -0.36
C ILE A 178 -6.49 -11.54 -0.77
N LYS A 179 -6.43 -10.29 -1.26
CA LYS A 179 -5.16 -9.63 -1.63
C LYS A 179 -4.21 -9.47 -0.44
N ILE A 180 -4.74 -9.16 0.75
CA ILE A 180 -3.95 -9.07 1.98
C ILE A 180 -3.34 -10.42 2.35
N PHE A 181 -4.10 -11.51 2.26
CA PHE A 181 -3.56 -12.85 2.49
C PHE A 181 -2.46 -13.18 1.47
N MET A 182 -2.69 -12.91 0.18
CA MET A 182 -1.67 -13.09 -0.86
C MET A 182 -0.43 -12.22 -0.59
N ALA A 183 -0.64 -10.93 -0.25
CA ALA A 183 0.44 -10.00 0.05
C ALA A 183 1.26 -10.45 1.26
N SER A 184 0.62 -10.94 2.32
CA SER A 184 1.33 -11.39 3.53
C SER A 184 2.21 -12.61 3.24
N PHE A 185 1.72 -13.55 2.43
CA PHE A 185 2.50 -14.71 2.01
C PHE A 185 3.69 -14.30 1.14
N LEU A 186 3.45 -13.51 0.09
CA LEU A 186 4.49 -13.04 -0.82
C LEU A 186 5.53 -12.16 -0.11
N ALA A 187 5.07 -11.19 0.71
CA ALA A 187 5.96 -10.29 1.43
C ALA A 187 6.88 -11.04 2.39
N TYR A 188 6.36 -12.07 3.06
CA TYR A 188 7.15 -12.89 3.95
C TYR A 188 8.29 -13.61 3.22
N GLU A 189 7.99 -14.28 2.10
CA GLU A 189 9.02 -15.01 1.33
C GLU A 189 10.03 -14.05 0.68
N VAL A 190 9.57 -12.94 0.11
CA VAL A 190 10.44 -11.93 -0.50
C VAL A 190 11.33 -11.26 0.56
N LYS A 191 10.77 -10.84 1.70
CA LYS A 191 11.55 -10.23 2.79
C LYS A 191 12.62 -11.20 3.29
N ARG A 192 12.27 -12.47 3.46
CA ARG A 192 13.22 -13.52 3.87
C ARG A 192 14.35 -13.72 2.84
N ALA A 193 14.02 -13.73 1.55
CA ALA A 193 15.01 -13.84 0.49
C ALA A 193 15.96 -12.64 0.44
N LEU A 194 15.41 -11.42 0.57
CA LEU A 194 16.19 -10.18 0.57
C LEU A 194 17.11 -10.04 1.80
N ILE A 195 16.69 -10.53 2.97
CA ILE A 195 17.56 -10.58 4.16
C ILE A 195 18.70 -11.58 3.93
N ARG A 196 18.41 -12.77 3.41
CA ARG A 196 19.44 -13.79 3.12
C ARG A 196 20.47 -13.34 2.09
N SER A 197 20.07 -12.53 1.11
CA SER A 197 20.96 -11.96 0.09
C SER A 197 21.74 -10.72 0.56
N GLY A 198 21.55 -10.26 1.80
CA GLY A 198 22.17 -9.03 2.31
C GLY A 198 21.63 -7.75 1.69
N LEU A 199 20.52 -7.84 0.96
CA LEU A 199 19.86 -6.71 0.35
C LEU A 199 18.95 -5.92 1.31
N LEU A 200 18.48 -6.52 2.39
CA LEU A 200 17.83 -5.88 3.52
C LEU A 200 18.58 -6.24 4.80
N THR A 201 18.77 -5.27 5.69
CA THR A 201 19.35 -5.44 7.03
C THR A 201 18.27 -5.29 8.08
#